data_4c1e426c8e61c9e9f535139351f54f0e
#
_entry.id   4c1e426c8e61c9e9f535139351f54f0e
#
_cell.length_a   1.000
_cell.length_b   1.000
_cell.length_c   1.000
_cell.angle_alpha   90.00
_cell.angle_beta   90.00
_cell.angle_gamma   90.00
#
_symmetry.space_group_name_H-M   'P 1'
#
loop_
_entity.id
_entity.type
_entity.pdbx_description
1 polymer ?
#
loop_
_entity_poly.entity_id
_entity_poly.type
_entity_poly.pdbx_seq_one_letter_code
_entity_poly.pdbx_strand_id
1 'polypeptide(L)'
;MIQASGIDSPGIAASPAIALEIVNLLKTAGLEAAPNPNFNPKRAAIIRPKKGEEGLVFTPDNKESINAQGVAPEANVVCKCEKVTEAEIVEAMRRSLPIDSTQGIRKRTRAGMGNCQGKGAPVHPQLLRLFFVT
;
A
#
# COMPACT_ATOMS: atom_id res chain seq x y z
N MET A 1 -5.22 -27.94 -4.54
CA MET A 1 -5.02 -26.54 -5.01
C MET A 1 -6.36 -26.01 -5.51
N ILE A 2 -6.78 -24.81 -5.09
CA ILE A 2 -8.01 -24.18 -5.56
C ILE A 2 -7.61 -22.98 -6.41
N GLN A 3 -8.19 -22.83 -7.60
CA GLN A 3 -7.91 -21.74 -8.53
C GLN A 3 -9.19 -20.93 -8.79
N ALA A 4 -9.08 -19.60 -8.75
CA ALA A 4 -10.10 -18.70 -9.24
C ALA A 4 -9.65 -18.15 -10.60
N SER A 5 -9.99 -18.82 -11.68
CA SER A 5 -9.61 -18.47 -13.05
C SER A 5 -10.83 -18.11 -13.89
N GLY A 6 -10.62 -17.44 -15.02
CA GLY A 6 -11.69 -17.05 -15.94
C GLY A 6 -12.62 -15.96 -15.40
N ILE A 7 -12.13 -15.13 -14.47
CA ILE A 7 -12.91 -14.03 -13.89
C ILE A 7 -12.70 -12.79 -14.75
N ASP A 8 -13.69 -12.51 -15.58
CA ASP A 8 -13.76 -11.30 -16.39
C ASP A 8 -14.47 -10.15 -15.66
N SER A 9 -14.80 -9.08 -16.39
CA SER A 9 -15.62 -7.99 -15.86
C SER A 9 -17.03 -8.52 -15.49
N PRO A 10 -17.54 -8.17 -14.32
CA PRO A 10 -17.08 -7.22 -13.29
C PRO A 10 -16.33 -7.86 -12.10
N GLY A 11 -15.18 -8.47 -12.33
CA GLY A 11 -14.43 -9.24 -11.35
C GLY A 11 -14.14 -8.52 -10.04
N ILE A 12 -13.82 -7.22 -10.08
CA ILE A 12 -13.56 -6.43 -8.86
C ILE A 12 -14.83 -6.33 -8.01
N ALA A 13 -15.97 -6.04 -8.62
CA ALA A 13 -17.25 -5.93 -7.90
C ALA A 13 -17.71 -7.30 -7.35
N ALA A 14 -17.43 -8.38 -8.05
CA ALA A 14 -17.75 -9.74 -7.65
C ALA A 14 -16.77 -10.33 -6.62
N SER A 15 -15.59 -9.73 -6.44
CA SER A 15 -14.52 -10.28 -5.60
C SER A 15 -14.92 -10.63 -4.16
N PRO A 16 -15.79 -9.89 -3.46
CA PRO A 16 -16.21 -10.28 -2.11
C PRO A 16 -17.02 -11.59 -2.09
N ALA A 17 -17.91 -11.80 -3.06
CA ALA A 17 -18.68 -13.02 -3.19
C ALA A 17 -17.80 -14.21 -3.59
N ILE A 18 -16.89 -14.02 -4.52
CA ILE A 18 -15.91 -15.01 -4.95
C ILE A 18 -15.02 -15.42 -3.77
N ALA A 19 -14.58 -14.47 -2.96
CA ALA A 19 -13.77 -14.77 -1.78
C ALA A 19 -14.48 -15.66 -0.76
N LEU A 20 -15.78 -15.43 -0.52
CA LEU A 20 -16.59 -16.28 0.35
C LEU A 20 -16.68 -17.72 -0.18
N GLU A 21 -16.92 -17.88 -1.48
CA GLU A 21 -16.99 -19.20 -2.10
C GLU A 21 -15.66 -19.95 -2.05
N ILE A 22 -14.54 -19.25 -2.32
CA ILE A 22 -13.20 -19.82 -2.19
C ILE A 22 -12.94 -20.29 -0.76
N VAL A 23 -13.33 -19.51 0.25
CA VAL A 23 -13.17 -19.91 1.65
C VAL A 23 -13.99 -21.16 1.97
N ASN A 24 -15.21 -21.27 1.45
CA ASN A 24 -16.05 -22.44 1.61
C ASN A 24 -15.42 -23.69 0.97
N LEU A 25 -14.92 -23.55 -0.25
CA LEU A 25 -14.21 -24.63 -0.95
C LEU A 25 -12.94 -25.07 -0.21
N LEU A 26 -12.19 -24.12 0.35
CA LEU A 26 -11.01 -24.42 1.15
C LEU A 26 -11.36 -25.20 2.42
N LYS A 27 -12.42 -24.82 3.12
CA LYS A 27 -12.91 -25.55 4.31
C LYS A 27 -13.36 -26.97 3.94
N THR A 28 -14.08 -27.12 2.84
CA THR A 28 -14.49 -28.43 2.32
C THR A 28 -13.28 -29.31 1.95
N ALA A 29 -12.20 -28.67 1.46
CA ALA A 29 -10.94 -29.33 1.15
C ALA A 29 -10.06 -29.64 2.40
N GLY A 30 -10.55 -29.36 3.61
CA GLY A 30 -9.88 -29.69 4.87
C GLY A 30 -9.01 -28.57 5.45
N LEU A 31 -9.13 -27.32 4.97
CA LEU A 31 -8.45 -26.20 5.62
C LEU A 31 -9.13 -25.86 6.94
N GLU A 32 -8.44 -26.03 8.04
CA GLU A 32 -8.86 -25.50 9.33
C GLU A 32 -8.60 -23.99 9.38
N ALA A 33 -9.66 -23.22 9.32
CA ALA A 33 -9.61 -21.76 9.40
C ALA A 33 -10.25 -21.29 10.71
N ALA A 34 -9.43 -21.00 11.70
CA ALA A 34 -9.87 -20.35 12.92
C ALA A 34 -10.05 -18.84 12.69
N PRO A 35 -11.08 -18.21 13.29
CA PRO A 35 -11.20 -16.75 13.25
C PRO A 35 -9.96 -16.09 13.87
N ASN A 36 -9.42 -15.07 13.19
CA ASN A 36 -8.34 -14.26 13.75
C ASN A 36 -8.94 -13.08 14.52
N PRO A 37 -8.90 -13.07 15.87
CA PRO A 37 -9.50 -12.01 16.68
C PRO A 37 -8.79 -10.66 16.48
N ASN A 38 -7.55 -10.67 15.99
CA ASN A 38 -6.76 -9.47 15.74
C ASN A 38 -6.92 -8.95 14.30
N PHE A 39 -7.80 -9.57 13.50
CA PHE A 39 -8.02 -9.13 12.12
C PHE A 39 -8.76 -7.79 12.10
N ASN A 40 -8.10 -6.77 11.56
CA ASN A 40 -8.74 -5.47 11.31
C ASN A 40 -9.16 -5.36 9.84
N PRO A 41 -10.48 -5.43 9.55
CA PRO A 41 -10.99 -5.26 8.19
C PRO A 41 -10.93 -3.81 7.69
N LYS A 42 -10.81 -2.84 8.60
CA LYS A 42 -10.76 -1.41 8.28
C LYS A 42 -9.31 -0.99 8.00
N ARG A 43 -8.86 -1.24 6.80
CA ARG A 43 -7.52 -0.77 6.37
C ARG A 43 -7.55 0.71 6.04
N ALA A 44 -6.53 1.43 6.53
CA ALA A 44 -6.25 2.77 6.04
C ALA A 44 -5.87 2.74 4.55
N ALA A 45 -6.33 3.75 3.81
CA ALA A 45 -5.95 3.90 2.41
C ALA A 45 -4.44 4.19 2.29
N ILE A 46 -3.78 3.57 1.29
CA ILE A 46 -2.38 3.88 0.98
C ILE A 46 -2.30 5.28 0.34
N ILE A 47 -3.20 5.55 -0.60
CA ILE A 47 -3.31 6.85 -1.24
C ILE A 47 -4.25 7.68 -0.39
N ARG A 48 -3.75 8.76 0.18
CA ARG A 48 -4.51 9.62 1.09
C ARG A 48 -5.24 10.71 0.32
N PRO A 49 -6.40 11.18 0.84
CA PRO A 49 -7.03 12.39 0.34
C PRO A 49 -6.04 13.56 0.39
N LYS A 50 -6.00 14.38 -0.65
CA LYS A 50 -5.15 15.56 -0.68
C LYS A 50 -5.81 16.68 0.12
N LYS A 51 -5.01 17.65 0.60
CA LYS A 51 -5.51 18.79 1.38
C LYS A 51 -6.67 19.46 0.65
N GLY A 52 -7.84 19.52 1.26
CA GLY A 52 -9.10 19.97 0.68
C GLY A 52 -10.12 18.86 0.36
N GLU A 53 -9.72 17.59 0.39
CA GLU A 53 -10.62 16.42 0.27
C GLU A 53 -10.81 15.83 1.68
N GLU A 54 -11.53 16.55 2.54
CA GLU A 54 -11.64 16.21 3.96
C GLU A 54 -12.52 15.00 4.19
N GLY A 55 -12.01 14.01 4.91
CA GLY A 55 -12.82 12.87 5.38
C GLY A 55 -12.06 11.68 5.97
N LEU A 56 -10.79 11.50 5.67
CA LEU A 56 -10.01 10.38 6.19
C LEU A 56 -8.70 10.87 6.82
N VAL A 57 -8.73 11.08 8.13
CA VAL A 57 -7.53 11.37 8.91
C VAL A 57 -6.85 10.04 9.22
N PHE A 58 -5.66 9.82 8.67
CA PHE A 58 -4.78 8.74 9.05
C PHE A 58 -3.62 9.32 9.87
N THR A 59 -3.43 8.79 11.06
CA THR A 59 -2.23 9.04 11.88
C THR A 59 -1.36 7.79 11.78
N PRO A 60 -0.18 7.85 11.14
CA PRO A 60 0.75 6.73 11.20
C PRO A 60 1.32 6.59 12.60
N ASP A 61 1.37 5.36 13.09
CA ASP A 61 1.95 5.04 14.40
C ASP A 61 3.47 5.22 14.45
N ASN A 62 4.09 5.54 13.32
CA ASN A 62 5.53 5.64 13.19
C ASN A 62 5.98 7.06 12.83
N LYS A 63 6.70 7.66 13.78
CA LYS A 63 7.24 9.02 13.67
C LYS A 63 8.70 9.08 13.20
N GLU A 64 9.29 7.94 12.80
CA GLU A 64 10.68 7.90 12.36
C GLU A 64 10.80 8.47 10.95
N SER A 65 11.53 9.57 10.81
CA SER A 65 11.87 10.17 9.52
C SER A 65 13.14 9.54 8.96
N ILE A 66 13.10 9.25 7.66
CA ILE A 66 14.26 8.75 6.90
C ILE A 66 14.97 9.85 6.12
N ASN A 67 14.46 11.07 6.16
CA ASN A 67 15.10 12.20 5.48
C ASN A 67 16.18 12.86 6.36
N ALA A 68 17.24 13.33 5.70
CA ALA A 68 18.38 13.97 6.35
C ALA A 68 18.05 15.34 6.97
N GLN A 69 16.91 15.92 6.63
CA GLN A 69 16.52 17.27 7.08
C GLN A 69 15.76 17.25 8.41
N GLY A 70 15.42 16.08 8.94
CA GLY A 70 14.66 15.96 10.19
C GLY A 70 13.21 16.46 10.10
N VAL A 71 12.69 16.62 8.89
CA VAL A 71 11.28 16.98 8.66
C VAL A 71 10.40 15.79 8.97
N ALA A 72 9.28 16.00 9.67
CA ALA A 72 8.32 14.93 9.94
C ALA A 72 7.88 14.24 8.63
N PRO A 73 7.82 12.89 8.61
CA PRO A 73 7.52 12.13 7.38
C PRO A 73 6.21 12.53 6.71
N GLU A 74 5.23 12.95 7.50
CA GLU A 74 3.93 13.44 7.02
C GLU A 74 4.01 14.79 6.30
N ALA A 75 4.98 15.61 6.67
CA ALA A 75 5.21 16.92 6.07
C ALA A 75 6.21 16.88 4.92
N ASN A 76 7.02 15.83 4.82
CA ASN A 76 8.02 15.66 3.78
C ASN A 76 7.39 15.15 2.47
N VAL A 77 7.12 16.05 1.54
CA VAL A 77 6.57 15.73 0.22
C VAL A 77 7.68 15.26 -0.71
N VAL A 78 7.76 13.94 -0.93
CA VAL A 78 8.75 13.30 -1.82
C VAL A 78 8.36 13.46 -3.29
N CYS A 79 7.11 13.22 -3.62
CA CYS A 79 6.61 13.39 -5.00
C CYS A 79 5.73 14.62 -5.11
N LYS A 80 6.28 15.71 -5.65
CA LYS A 80 5.57 17.00 -5.77
C LYS A 80 4.38 16.95 -6.73
N CYS A 81 4.46 16.18 -7.82
CA CYS A 81 3.39 16.10 -8.84
C CYS A 81 2.13 15.41 -8.28
N GLU A 82 2.30 14.33 -7.53
CA GLU A 82 1.21 13.54 -6.94
C GLU A 82 1.03 13.87 -5.45
N LYS A 83 1.83 14.79 -4.91
CA LYS A 83 1.81 15.21 -3.50
C LYS A 83 1.94 14.02 -2.52
N VAL A 84 2.74 13.03 -2.88
CA VAL A 84 2.98 11.84 -2.03
C VAL A 84 4.04 12.17 -1.00
N THR A 85 3.73 11.89 0.26
CA THR A 85 4.63 12.13 1.38
C THR A 85 5.54 10.93 1.65
N GLU A 86 6.61 11.17 2.40
CA GLU A 86 7.49 10.11 2.89
C GLU A 86 6.71 9.07 3.71
N ALA A 87 5.82 9.52 4.60
CA ALA A 87 5.00 8.63 5.42
C ALA A 87 4.14 7.68 4.58
N GLU A 88 3.55 8.15 3.48
CA GLU A 88 2.78 7.30 2.55
C GLU A 88 3.64 6.23 1.89
N ILE A 89 4.88 6.56 1.54
CA ILE A 89 5.83 5.59 0.95
C ILE A 89 6.25 4.55 1.98
N VAL A 90 6.65 4.98 3.17
CA VAL A 90 7.05 4.09 4.27
C VAL A 90 5.92 3.15 4.66
N GLU A 91 4.72 3.68 4.80
CA GLU A 91 3.51 2.88 5.06
C GLU A 91 3.29 1.80 3.99
N ALA A 92 3.39 2.17 2.71
CA ALA A 92 3.24 1.22 1.61
C ALA A 92 4.30 0.10 1.64
N MET A 93 5.53 0.43 2.04
CA MET A 93 6.64 -0.54 2.14
C MET A 93 6.48 -1.51 3.31
N ARG A 94 5.86 -1.09 4.40
CA ARG A 94 5.65 -1.89 5.62
C ARG A 94 4.47 -2.85 5.55
N ARG A 95 3.69 -2.80 4.49
CA ARG A 95 2.56 -3.74 4.32
C ARG A 95 3.01 -5.16 4.04
N SER A 96 2.11 -6.12 4.28
CA SER A 96 2.38 -7.56 4.23
C SER A 96 3.00 -8.08 2.93
N LEU A 97 2.76 -7.42 1.81
CA LEU A 97 3.43 -7.73 0.54
C LEU A 97 4.65 -6.83 0.39
N PRO A 98 5.87 -7.35 0.40
CA PRO A 98 7.07 -6.54 0.30
C PRO A 98 7.14 -5.77 -1.03
N ILE A 99 7.76 -4.61 -0.98
CA ILE A 99 8.12 -3.83 -2.17
C ILE A 99 9.63 -3.91 -2.32
N ASP A 100 10.09 -4.47 -3.40
CA ASP A 100 11.50 -4.66 -3.74
C ASP A 100 12.00 -3.71 -4.84
N SER A 101 11.12 -2.84 -5.34
CA SER A 101 11.42 -1.99 -6.49
C SER A 101 10.73 -0.62 -6.41
N THR A 102 11.35 0.37 -7.06
CA THR A 102 10.75 1.70 -7.25
C THR A 102 9.43 1.63 -8.01
N GLN A 103 9.30 0.66 -8.93
CA GLN A 103 8.06 0.42 -9.66
C GLN A 103 6.95 -0.09 -8.72
N GLY A 104 7.27 -0.91 -7.74
CA GLY A 104 6.33 -1.33 -6.70
C GLY A 104 5.82 -0.14 -5.88
N ILE A 105 6.71 0.78 -5.50
CA ILE A 105 6.32 2.03 -4.81
C ILE A 105 5.39 2.87 -5.70
N ARG A 106 5.75 3.07 -6.97
CA ARG A 106 4.92 3.83 -7.91
C ARG A 106 3.51 3.27 -8.01
N LYS A 107 3.38 1.95 -8.18
CA LYS A 107 2.09 1.27 -8.33
C LYS A 107 1.21 1.37 -7.07
N ARG A 108 1.80 1.44 -5.89
CA ARG A 108 1.04 1.50 -4.62
C ARG A 108 0.74 2.91 -4.15
N THR A 109 1.62 3.86 -4.41
CA THR A 109 1.52 5.24 -3.89
C THR A 109 1.25 6.28 -4.95
N ARG A 110 1.37 5.94 -6.23
CA ARG A 110 1.39 6.84 -7.39
C ARG A 110 2.61 7.77 -7.45
N ALA A 111 3.58 7.65 -6.53
CA ALA A 111 4.81 8.45 -6.58
C ALA A 111 5.51 8.29 -7.94
N GLY A 112 5.77 9.40 -8.62
CA GLY A 112 6.38 9.40 -9.96
C GLY A 112 5.41 9.08 -11.12
N MET A 113 4.10 9.02 -10.88
CA MET A 113 3.09 8.80 -11.94
C MET A 113 2.45 10.10 -12.47
N GLY A 114 2.75 11.24 -11.88
CA GLY A 114 2.27 12.54 -12.35
C GLY A 114 3.00 13.06 -13.57
N ASN A 115 2.85 14.35 -13.89
CA ASN A 115 3.38 14.98 -15.11
C ASN A 115 4.88 14.76 -15.34
N CYS A 116 5.68 14.66 -14.26
CA CYS A 116 7.13 14.45 -14.38
C CYS A 116 7.54 13.02 -14.73
N GLN A 117 6.63 12.04 -14.62
CA GLN A 117 6.89 10.61 -14.86
C GLN A 117 8.16 10.09 -14.16
N GLY A 118 8.42 10.57 -12.95
CA GLY A 118 9.59 10.20 -12.15
C GLY A 118 10.88 10.99 -12.43
N LYS A 119 10.89 11.89 -13.42
CA LYS A 119 12.09 12.69 -13.74
C LYS A 119 12.41 13.76 -12.71
N GLY A 120 11.39 14.28 -12.00
CA GLY A 120 11.53 15.40 -11.05
C GLY A 120 11.55 15.01 -9.57
N ALA A 121 11.26 13.77 -9.26
CA ALA A 121 11.37 13.24 -7.90
C ALA A 121 11.89 11.81 -8.02
N PRO A 122 13.21 11.59 -7.93
CA PRO A 122 13.70 10.25 -7.76
C PRO A 122 13.11 9.76 -6.43
N VAL A 123 12.22 8.77 -6.49
CA VAL A 123 12.02 7.87 -5.36
C VAL A 123 13.38 7.19 -5.21
N HIS A 124 14.23 7.80 -4.37
CA HIS A 124 15.66 7.59 -4.40
C HIS A 124 15.95 6.13 -4.05
N PRO A 125 16.87 5.45 -4.74
CA PRO A 125 17.32 4.09 -4.37
C PRO A 125 17.77 3.98 -2.90
N GLN A 126 18.12 5.11 -2.26
CA GLN A 126 18.42 5.17 -0.83
C GLN A 126 17.22 4.82 0.06
N LEU A 127 15.98 5.13 -0.35
CA LEU A 127 14.79 4.69 0.37
C LEU A 127 14.68 3.16 0.38
N LEU A 128 15.02 2.51 -0.73
CA LEU A 128 15.05 1.05 -0.81
C LEU A 128 16.18 0.46 0.04
N ARG A 129 17.37 1.09 0.08
CA ARG A 129 18.51 0.61 0.85
C ARG A 129 18.26 0.58 2.37
N LEU A 130 17.47 1.50 2.91
CA LEU A 130 17.15 1.55 4.34
C LEU A 130 16.27 0.39 4.81
N PHE A 131 15.56 -0.29 3.90
CA PHE A 131 14.63 -1.36 4.24
C PHE A 131 15.10 -2.75 3.81
N PHE A 132 16.16 -2.84 2.98
CA PHE A 132 16.69 -4.12 2.49
C PHE A 132 18.11 -4.43 3.01
N VAL A 133 18.66 -3.63 3.94
CA VAL A 133 19.89 -3.94 4.66
C VAL A 133 19.50 -4.61 5.98
N THR A 134 19.33 -5.90 5.95
CA THR A 134 19.44 -6.83 7.07
C THR A 134 20.45 -7.90 6.71
#